data_30aa17d413325c25d3cf0a8120a9ff30
#
_entry.id   30aa17d413325c25d3cf0a8120a9ff30
#
_cell.length_a   1.000
_cell.length_b   1.000
_cell.length_c   1.000
_cell.angle_alpha   90.00
_cell.angle_beta   90.00
_cell.angle_gamma   90.00
#
_symmetry.space_group_name_H-M   'P 1'
#
loop_
_entity.id
_entity.type
_entity.pdbx_description
1 polymer ?
#
loop_
_entity_poly.entity_id
_entity_poly.type
_entity_poly.pdbx_seq_one_letter_code
_entity_poly.pdbx_strand_id
1 'polypeptide(L)'
;TTRVNKFLSQSGFCSRREADSLIYEGRVTVNNKLIEPGFKVTAQDVVKVDGEIIKNRTKSFTYIAFNKPKGIVCTTDTKREEKNIIDFINYKKRIFPIGRLDKLSEGLILLTDDGDIVNKILRSRNDNEKEYLVTTNKKITKAVLKKLENGVPILNTTTRKCQTRYINEYQFKIILTQGLNRQIRRMCEYFDYKVKKLERVRIININLDVPRGKWRHLKNDEVKF
;
A
#
# COMPACT_ATOMS: atom_id res chain seq x y z
N THR A 1 23.49 -1.46 -11.84
CA THR A 1 22.87 -2.73 -12.29
C THR A 1 21.54 -2.95 -11.58
N THR A 2 20.53 -3.46 -12.30
CA THR A 2 19.18 -3.73 -11.82
C THR A 2 18.78 -5.16 -12.20
N ARG A 3 18.09 -5.92 -11.31
CA ARG A 3 17.55 -7.23 -11.69
C ARG A 3 16.54 -7.09 -12.81
N VAL A 4 16.56 -8.02 -13.80
CA VAL A 4 15.67 -7.95 -14.95
C VAL A 4 14.19 -7.92 -14.57
N ASN A 5 13.75 -8.69 -13.59
CA ASN A 5 12.36 -8.62 -13.11
C ASN A 5 11.98 -7.24 -12.54
N LYS A 6 12.93 -6.55 -11.87
CA LYS A 6 12.74 -5.16 -11.43
C LYS A 6 12.69 -4.21 -12.62
N PHE A 7 13.57 -4.38 -13.60
CA PHE A 7 13.60 -3.57 -14.84
C PHE A 7 12.26 -3.67 -15.60
N LEU A 8 11.78 -4.89 -15.86
CA LEU A 8 10.49 -5.11 -16.53
C LEU A 8 9.31 -4.51 -15.77
N SER A 9 9.35 -4.58 -14.43
CA SER A 9 8.32 -3.97 -13.61
C SER A 9 8.39 -2.43 -13.61
N GLN A 10 9.58 -1.84 -13.60
CA GLN A 10 9.78 -0.39 -13.65
C GLN A 10 9.47 0.20 -15.02
N SER A 11 9.67 -0.56 -16.12
CA SER A 11 9.25 -0.17 -17.47
C SER A 11 7.72 -0.12 -17.62
N GLY A 12 6.98 -0.70 -16.66
CA GLY A 12 5.51 -0.79 -16.70
C GLY A 12 5.00 -2.01 -17.48
N PHE A 13 5.90 -2.89 -17.95
CA PHE A 13 5.54 -4.05 -18.78
C PHE A 13 4.70 -5.08 -17.98
N CYS A 14 5.19 -5.53 -16.83
CA CYS A 14 4.52 -6.55 -16.01
C CYS A 14 4.86 -6.44 -14.52
N SER A 15 4.31 -7.31 -13.68
CA SER A 15 4.72 -7.43 -12.27
C SER A 15 6.08 -8.15 -12.17
N ARG A 16 6.79 -8.01 -11.03
CA ARG A 16 8.04 -8.76 -10.81
C ARG A 16 7.85 -10.27 -10.85
N ARG A 17 6.72 -10.78 -10.29
CA ARG A 17 6.41 -12.22 -10.31
C ARG A 17 6.11 -12.71 -11.73
N GLU A 18 5.38 -11.93 -12.48
CA GLU A 18 5.10 -12.21 -13.89
C GLU A 18 6.38 -12.17 -14.74
N ALA A 19 7.27 -11.21 -14.48
CA ALA A 19 8.60 -11.18 -15.08
C ALA A 19 9.42 -12.43 -14.76
N ASP A 20 9.37 -12.90 -13.50
CA ASP A 20 10.05 -14.16 -13.13
C ASP A 20 9.45 -15.35 -13.88
N SER A 21 8.12 -15.44 -14.03
CA SER A 21 7.49 -16.48 -14.86
C SER A 21 7.92 -16.42 -16.33
N LEU A 22 7.95 -15.23 -16.93
CA LEU A 22 8.42 -15.05 -18.31
C LEU A 22 9.88 -15.46 -18.49
N ILE A 23 10.73 -15.23 -17.49
CA ILE A 23 12.14 -15.67 -17.52
C ILE A 23 12.22 -17.20 -17.46
N TYR A 24 11.45 -17.84 -16.56
CA TYR A 24 11.39 -19.33 -16.48
C TYR A 24 10.87 -19.97 -17.75
N GLU A 25 9.95 -19.32 -18.45
CA GLU A 25 9.41 -19.76 -19.74
C GLU A 25 10.37 -19.52 -20.93
N GLY A 26 11.56 -18.93 -20.69
CA GLY A 26 12.52 -18.64 -21.75
C GLY A 26 12.10 -17.52 -22.70
N ARG A 27 11.16 -16.69 -22.32
CA ARG A 27 10.58 -15.59 -23.13
C ARG A 27 11.34 -14.28 -22.99
N VAL A 28 12.32 -14.20 -22.09
CA VAL A 28 13.11 -12.99 -21.84
C VAL A 28 14.54 -13.21 -22.30
N THR A 29 15.05 -12.29 -23.11
CA THR A 29 16.45 -12.26 -23.52
C THR A 29 17.11 -10.94 -23.17
N VAL A 30 18.42 -11.00 -22.91
CA VAL A 30 19.28 -9.82 -22.72
C VAL A 30 20.43 -9.94 -23.73
N ASN A 31 20.59 -8.93 -24.57
CA ASN A 31 21.58 -8.93 -25.67
C ASN A 31 21.48 -10.20 -26.54
N ASN A 32 20.23 -10.60 -26.85
CA ASN A 32 19.86 -11.80 -27.63
C ASN A 32 20.23 -13.15 -26.97
N LYS A 33 20.57 -13.19 -25.69
CA LYS A 33 20.84 -14.43 -24.93
C LYS A 33 19.73 -14.68 -23.91
N LEU A 34 19.33 -15.95 -23.79
CA LEU A 34 18.43 -16.37 -22.70
C LEU A 34 19.10 -16.12 -21.35
N ILE A 35 18.31 -15.80 -20.35
CA ILE A 35 18.78 -15.47 -19.00
C ILE A 35 18.07 -16.31 -17.95
N GLU A 36 18.70 -16.43 -16.80
CA GLU A 36 18.12 -17.08 -15.63
C GLU A 36 17.53 -16.07 -14.62
N PRO A 37 16.64 -16.50 -13.69
CA PRO A 37 16.12 -15.66 -12.63
C PRO A 37 17.25 -15.04 -11.79
N GLY A 38 17.12 -13.75 -11.50
CA GLY A 38 18.15 -13.01 -10.75
C GLY A 38 19.18 -12.30 -11.62
N PHE A 39 19.19 -12.53 -12.92
CA PHE A 39 20.07 -11.82 -13.86
C PHE A 39 19.96 -10.29 -13.69
N LYS A 40 21.09 -9.58 -13.83
CA LYS A 40 21.16 -8.12 -13.65
C LYS A 40 21.51 -7.46 -14.99
N VAL A 41 20.88 -6.34 -15.25
CA VAL A 41 21.11 -5.50 -16.44
C VAL A 41 21.61 -4.11 -16.07
N THR A 42 22.29 -3.49 -17.02
CA THR A 42 22.74 -2.10 -16.99
C THR A 42 21.90 -1.24 -17.94
N ALA A 43 22.17 0.04 -18.02
CA ALA A 43 21.49 0.94 -18.97
C ALA A 43 21.84 0.66 -20.45
N GLN A 44 22.94 -0.05 -20.70
CA GLN A 44 23.43 -0.37 -22.04
C GLN A 44 22.87 -1.70 -22.60
N ASP A 45 22.29 -2.53 -21.72
CA ASP A 45 21.76 -3.83 -22.10
C ASP A 45 20.40 -3.70 -22.80
N VAL A 46 20.22 -4.47 -23.87
CA VAL A 46 18.96 -4.58 -24.59
C VAL A 46 18.15 -5.74 -24.05
N VAL A 47 17.06 -5.43 -23.37
CA VAL A 47 16.11 -6.43 -22.83
C VAL A 47 14.97 -6.61 -23.82
N LYS A 48 14.66 -7.88 -24.17
CA LYS A 48 13.53 -8.24 -25.03
C LYS A 48 12.62 -9.24 -24.31
N VAL A 49 11.32 -9.14 -24.59
CA VAL A 49 10.31 -10.13 -24.20
C VAL A 49 9.61 -10.55 -25.52
N ASP A 50 9.57 -11.85 -25.78
CA ASP A 50 9.02 -12.41 -27.03
C ASP A 50 9.59 -11.74 -28.30
N GLY A 51 10.87 -11.34 -28.25
CA GLY A 51 11.56 -10.67 -29.35
C GLY A 51 11.38 -9.14 -29.40
N GLU A 52 10.43 -8.57 -28.67
CA GLU A 52 10.17 -7.13 -28.61
C GLU A 52 11.05 -6.41 -27.59
N ILE A 53 11.67 -5.29 -27.98
CA ILE A 53 12.54 -4.50 -27.11
C ILE A 53 11.72 -3.77 -26.06
N ILE A 54 12.05 -3.99 -24.79
CA ILE A 54 11.47 -3.28 -23.65
C ILE A 54 12.31 -2.03 -23.37
N LYS A 55 11.72 -0.86 -23.64
CA LYS A 55 12.37 0.43 -23.40
C LYS A 55 12.33 0.81 -21.93
N ASN A 56 13.43 1.38 -21.45
CA ASN A 56 13.44 1.99 -20.12
C ASN A 56 12.48 3.20 -20.11
N ARG A 57 11.71 3.33 -19.05
CA ARG A 57 10.70 4.38 -18.94
C ARG A 57 11.37 5.72 -18.63
N THR A 58 10.92 6.78 -19.31
CA THR A 58 11.22 8.16 -18.92
C THR A 58 10.62 8.47 -17.55
N LYS A 59 11.38 9.14 -16.68
CA LYS A 59 11.23 9.24 -15.21
C LYS A 59 10.00 9.99 -14.65
N SER A 60 8.85 10.02 -15.29
CA SER A 60 7.65 10.60 -14.66
C SER A 60 6.81 9.52 -13.99
N PHE A 61 6.94 9.41 -12.67
CA PHE A 61 6.12 8.50 -11.89
C PHE A 61 4.74 9.09 -11.59
N THR A 62 3.77 8.20 -11.43
CA THR A 62 2.40 8.52 -11.06
C THR A 62 2.22 8.27 -9.56
N TYR A 63 1.64 9.23 -8.86
CA TYR A 63 1.25 9.10 -7.45
C TYR A 63 -0.19 9.54 -7.29
N ILE A 64 -1.01 8.69 -6.69
CA ILE A 64 -2.46 8.89 -6.55
C ILE A 64 -2.85 8.75 -5.09
N ALA A 65 -3.66 9.69 -4.59
CA ALA A 65 -4.44 9.56 -3.37
C ALA A 65 -5.85 9.11 -3.74
N PHE A 66 -6.28 7.98 -3.19
CA PHE A 66 -7.59 7.40 -3.42
C PHE A 66 -8.35 7.21 -2.11
N ASN A 67 -9.61 7.62 -2.09
CA ASN A 67 -10.52 7.34 -0.98
C ASN A 67 -11.22 6.00 -1.23
N LYS A 68 -10.62 4.93 -0.71
CA LYS A 68 -11.11 3.56 -0.89
C LYS A 68 -12.43 3.34 -0.17
N PRO A 69 -13.50 2.96 -0.85
CA PRO A 69 -14.73 2.54 -0.19
C PRO A 69 -14.57 1.18 0.49
N LYS A 70 -15.45 0.91 1.46
CA LYS A 70 -15.63 -0.43 2.05
C LYS A 70 -16.03 -1.44 0.97
N GLY A 71 -15.56 -2.68 1.10
CA GLY A 71 -15.90 -3.78 0.19
C GLY A 71 -14.88 -4.02 -0.94
N ILE A 72 -13.96 -3.07 -1.19
CA ILE A 72 -12.91 -3.20 -2.20
C ILE A 72 -11.64 -3.79 -1.58
N VAL A 73 -11.05 -4.78 -2.26
CA VAL A 73 -9.80 -5.45 -1.83
C VAL A 73 -8.58 -4.75 -2.42
N CYS A 74 -7.57 -4.50 -1.59
CA CYS A 74 -6.29 -3.92 -2.01
C CYS A 74 -5.37 -5.00 -2.60
N THR A 75 -5.66 -5.44 -3.81
CA THR A 75 -4.85 -6.42 -4.56
C THR A 75 -4.65 -5.97 -6.01
N THR A 76 -3.55 -6.43 -6.61
CA THR A 76 -3.28 -6.33 -8.04
C THR A 76 -3.63 -7.63 -8.77
N ASP A 77 -4.07 -8.65 -8.05
CA ASP A 77 -4.54 -9.92 -8.61
C ASP A 77 -6.04 -9.79 -8.96
N THR A 78 -6.29 -9.30 -10.17
CA THR A 78 -7.65 -9.05 -10.68
C THR A 78 -8.40 -10.33 -11.05
N LYS A 79 -7.67 -11.45 -11.21
CA LYS A 79 -8.28 -12.75 -11.55
C LYS A 79 -8.96 -13.43 -10.36
N ARG A 80 -8.43 -13.20 -9.13
CA ARG A 80 -8.94 -13.83 -7.91
C ARG A 80 -10.00 -13.02 -7.19
N GLU A 81 -10.01 -11.70 -7.38
CA GLU A 81 -10.87 -10.79 -6.64
C GLU A 81 -11.56 -9.82 -7.59
N GLU A 82 -12.83 -10.07 -7.88
CA GLU A 82 -13.65 -9.24 -8.77
C GLU A 82 -13.79 -7.80 -8.30
N LYS A 83 -13.88 -7.58 -6.96
CA LYS A 83 -13.97 -6.24 -6.36
C LYS A 83 -12.63 -5.77 -5.84
N ASN A 84 -11.68 -5.56 -6.73
CA ASN A 84 -10.33 -5.12 -6.40
C ASN A 84 -10.12 -3.62 -6.71
N ILE A 85 -9.08 -3.04 -6.09
CA ILE A 85 -8.77 -1.60 -6.18
C ILE A 85 -8.33 -1.18 -7.60
N ILE A 86 -7.69 -2.07 -8.36
CA ILE A 86 -7.17 -1.76 -9.70
C ILE A 86 -8.31 -1.58 -10.69
N ASP A 87 -9.22 -2.54 -10.75
CA ASP A 87 -10.39 -2.47 -11.63
C ASP A 87 -11.34 -1.35 -11.21
N PHE A 88 -11.48 -1.10 -9.89
CA PHE A 88 -12.32 -0.01 -9.39
C PHE A 88 -11.82 1.37 -9.85
N ILE A 89 -10.51 1.63 -9.80
CA ILE A 89 -9.92 2.91 -10.21
C ILE A 89 -9.86 3.01 -11.74
N ASN A 90 -9.68 1.89 -12.43
CA ASN A 90 -9.55 1.79 -13.89
C ASN A 90 -8.58 2.83 -14.48
N TYR A 91 -7.37 2.90 -13.92
CA TYR A 91 -6.36 3.86 -14.36
C TYR A 91 -5.66 3.37 -15.62
N LYS A 92 -5.41 4.28 -16.59
CA LYS A 92 -4.85 3.97 -17.92
C LYS A 92 -3.44 3.34 -17.94
N LYS A 93 -2.70 3.45 -16.84
CA LYS A 93 -1.37 2.86 -16.69
C LYS A 93 -1.40 1.84 -15.56
N ARG A 94 -0.48 0.88 -15.57
CA ARG A 94 -0.30 -0.05 -14.49
C ARG A 94 0.16 0.69 -13.23
N ILE A 95 -0.66 0.66 -12.20
CA ILE A 95 -0.38 1.19 -10.86
C ILE A 95 -0.63 0.09 -9.82
N PHE A 96 -0.10 0.28 -8.62
CA PHE A 96 -0.31 -0.63 -7.49
C PHE A 96 -0.40 0.14 -6.18
N PRO A 97 -1.11 -0.40 -5.18
CA PRO A 97 -1.28 0.28 -3.90
C PRO A 97 0.01 0.26 -3.08
N ILE A 98 0.28 1.36 -2.38
CA ILE A 98 1.33 1.47 -1.37
C ILE A 98 0.73 1.00 -0.03
N GLY A 99 1.00 -0.27 0.29
CA GLY A 99 0.38 -0.95 1.42
C GLY A 99 -1.05 -1.37 1.15
N ARG A 100 -1.76 -1.71 2.21
CA ARG A 100 -3.12 -2.24 2.11
C ARG A 100 -4.03 -1.61 3.15
N LEU A 101 -5.32 -1.62 2.83
CA LEU A 101 -6.44 -1.50 3.75
C LEU A 101 -7.28 -2.77 3.62
N ASP A 102 -7.76 -3.29 4.73
CA ASP A 102 -8.66 -4.45 4.73
C ASP A 102 -9.93 -4.17 3.93
N LYS A 103 -10.59 -5.22 3.43
CA LYS A 103 -11.86 -5.13 2.68
C LYS A 103 -12.93 -4.29 3.41
N LEU A 104 -13.00 -4.44 4.74
CA LEU A 104 -13.96 -3.74 5.60
C LEU A 104 -13.47 -2.36 6.09
N SER A 105 -12.26 -1.94 5.74
CA SER A 105 -11.72 -0.63 6.07
C SER A 105 -11.81 0.31 4.88
N GLU A 106 -11.90 1.60 5.15
CA GLU A 106 -12.08 2.64 4.12
C GLU A 106 -11.10 3.79 4.29
N GLY A 107 -11.12 4.75 3.38
CA GLY A 107 -10.33 5.97 3.45
C GLY A 107 -9.07 5.95 2.61
N LEU A 108 -8.10 6.77 2.99
CA LEU A 108 -6.93 7.10 2.20
C LEU A 108 -6.04 5.89 1.93
N ILE A 109 -5.78 5.61 0.67
CA ILE A 109 -4.72 4.73 0.20
C ILE A 109 -3.97 5.39 -0.94
N LEU A 110 -2.65 5.21 -0.98
CA LEU A 110 -1.81 5.72 -2.05
C LEU A 110 -1.58 4.62 -3.08
N LEU A 111 -1.55 5.00 -4.36
CA LEU A 111 -1.16 4.12 -5.46
C LEU A 111 -0.08 4.80 -6.31
N THR A 112 0.77 3.97 -6.91
CA THR A 112 1.89 4.45 -7.72
C THR A 112 2.32 3.39 -8.75
N ASP A 113 3.12 3.81 -9.71
CA ASP A 113 3.93 2.95 -10.57
C ASP A 113 5.43 3.00 -10.20
N ASP A 114 5.79 3.72 -9.12
CA ASP A 114 7.14 3.76 -8.55
C ASP A 114 7.32 2.69 -7.47
N GLY A 115 7.98 1.58 -7.83
CA GLY A 115 8.21 0.50 -6.87
C GLY A 115 9.26 0.81 -5.78
N ASP A 116 10.08 1.83 -5.97
CA ASP A 116 11.16 2.16 -5.03
C ASP A 116 10.64 2.97 -3.83
N ILE A 117 9.62 3.81 -4.04
CA ILE A 117 9.00 4.60 -2.98
C ILE A 117 8.24 3.75 -1.96
N VAL A 118 7.73 2.59 -2.37
CA VAL A 118 6.89 1.72 -1.52
C VAL A 118 7.59 1.38 -0.21
N ASN A 119 8.87 1.00 -0.29
CA ASN A 119 9.64 0.65 0.91
C ASN A 119 9.91 1.86 1.82
N LYS A 120 10.05 3.06 1.24
CA LYS A 120 10.25 4.29 2.04
C LYS A 120 9.01 4.60 2.86
N ILE A 121 7.82 4.41 2.28
CA ILE A 121 6.53 4.71 2.93
C ILE A 121 6.11 3.60 3.91
N LEU A 122 6.34 2.33 3.58
CA LEU A 122 5.79 1.20 4.35
C LEU A 122 6.66 0.73 5.51
N ARG A 123 7.99 0.87 5.44
CA ARG A 123 8.86 0.36 6.50
C ARG A 123 8.62 1.08 7.82
N SER A 124 8.27 0.32 8.85
CA SER A 124 8.00 0.84 10.20
C SER A 124 9.21 1.54 10.83
N ARG A 125 10.44 1.21 10.41
CA ARG A 125 11.67 1.89 10.86
C ARG A 125 11.76 3.37 10.45
N ASN A 126 10.94 3.79 9.48
CA ASN A 126 10.90 5.18 9.00
C ASN A 126 9.86 6.01 9.77
N ASP A 127 9.19 5.42 10.76
CA ASP A 127 8.18 6.04 11.64
C ASP A 127 7.09 6.84 10.90
N ASN A 128 6.77 6.40 9.68
CA ASN A 128 5.76 7.03 8.85
C ASN A 128 4.36 6.88 9.47
N GLU A 129 3.82 7.98 9.95
CA GLU A 129 2.53 8.03 10.62
C GLU A 129 1.36 7.73 9.68
N LYS A 130 0.39 7.02 10.22
CA LYS A 130 -0.93 6.80 9.62
C LYS A 130 -1.99 7.09 10.67
N GLU A 131 -2.90 8.00 10.36
CA GLU A 131 -3.98 8.40 11.25
C GLU A 131 -5.29 7.79 10.81
N TYR A 132 -6.04 7.28 11.79
CA TYR A 132 -7.32 6.62 11.56
C TYR A 132 -8.40 7.23 12.44
N LEU A 133 -9.61 7.35 11.90
CA LEU A 133 -10.84 7.56 12.65
C LEU A 133 -11.49 6.19 12.90
N VAL A 134 -11.70 5.88 14.16
CA VAL A 134 -12.24 4.61 14.64
C VAL A 134 -13.60 4.83 15.25
N THR A 135 -14.60 4.05 14.82
CA THR A 135 -15.94 4.03 15.44
C THR A 135 -16.15 2.67 16.09
N THR A 136 -16.51 2.65 17.35
CA THR A 136 -16.71 1.45 18.19
C THR A 136 -18.19 1.09 18.35
N ASN A 137 -18.45 -0.14 18.79
CA ASN A 137 -19.81 -0.64 19.05
C ASN A 137 -20.40 -0.20 20.36
N LYS A 138 -19.59 0.27 21.29
CA LYS A 138 -19.97 0.75 22.64
C LYS A 138 -19.14 1.97 23.00
N LYS A 139 -19.56 2.71 24.04
CA LYS A 139 -18.90 3.94 24.50
C LYS A 139 -17.44 3.69 24.85
N ILE A 140 -16.54 4.42 24.22
CA ILE A 140 -15.10 4.37 24.49
C ILE A 140 -14.74 5.29 25.65
N THR A 141 -13.88 4.82 26.54
CA THR A 141 -13.42 5.60 27.68
C THR A 141 -12.00 6.12 27.50
N LYS A 142 -11.68 7.26 28.11
CA LYS A 142 -10.31 7.80 28.12
C LYS A 142 -9.31 6.82 28.73
N ALA A 143 -9.73 6.03 29.72
CA ALA A 143 -8.90 5.01 30.35
C ALA A 143 -8.48 3.91 29.35
N VAL A 144 -9.40 3.43 28.51
CA VAL A 144 -9.07 2.45 27.46
C VAL A 144 -8.17 3.06 26.39
N LEU A 145 -8.41 4.30 25.99
CA LEU A 145 -7.51 5.00 25.05
C LEU A 145 -6.07 5.05 25.58
N LYS A 146 -5.90 5.35 26.86
CA LYS A 146 -4.57 5.36 27.49
C LYS A 146 -3.90 3.98 27.50
N LYS A 147 -4.69 2.90 27.68
CA LYS A 147 -4.18 1.52 27.55
C LYS A 147 -3.75 1.22 26.11
N LEU A 148 -4.52 1.62 25.11
CA LEU A 148 -4.15 1.46 23.69
C LEU A 148 -2.82 2.16 23.35
N GLU A 149 -2.58 3.36 23.90
CA GLU A 149 -1.34 4.13 23.68
C GLU A 149 -0.07 3.41 24.17
N ASN A 150 -0.17 2.66 25.26
CA ASN A 150 0.99 2.01 25.88
C ASN A 150 1.43 0.70 25.22
N GLY A 151 0.73 0.28 24.18
CA GLY A 151 0.96 -1.00 23.51
C GLY A 151 0.04 -2.10 24.01
N VAL A 152 -0.37 -2.96 23.08
CA VAL A 152 -1.34 -4.04 23.32
C VAL A 152 -0.76 -5.35 22.80
N PRO A 153 -0.81 -6.46 23.59
CA PRO A 153 -0.36 -7.77 23.14
C PRO A 153 -1.34 -8.34 22.11
N ILE A 154 -0.86 -8.46 20.88
CA ILE A 154 -1.59 -9.06 19.74
C ILE A 154 -0.61 -9.84 18.87
N LEU A 155 -1.06 -10.89 18.20
CA LEU A 155 -0.25 -11.63 17.21
C LEU A 155 1.14 -12.05 17.74
N ASN A 156 1.21 -12.53 18.99
CA ASN A 156 2.44 -12.94 19.67
C ASN A 156 3.51 -11.83 19.77
N THR A 157 3.11 -10.56 19.75
CA THR A 157 3.97 -9.40 19.97
C THR A 157 3.20 -8.30 20.67
N THR A 158 3.90 -7.31 21.21
CA THR A 158 3.27 -6.10 21.73
C THR A 158 3.35 -4.99 20.68
N THR A 159 2.24 -4.30 20.44
CA THR A 159 2.23 -3.17 19.51
C THR A 159 3.13 -2.04 20.02
N ARG A 160 3.70 -1.28 19.10
CA ARG A 160 4.40 -0.04 19.48
C ARG A 160 3.45 0.93 20.16
N LYS A 161 4.01 1.82 20.99
CA LYS A 161 3.28 2.97 21.52
C LYS A 161 2.66 3.78 20.38
N CYS A 162 1.49 4.32 20.64
CA CYS A 162 0.77 5.13 19.66
C CYS A 162 0.10 6.32 20.35
N GLN A 163 -0.47 7.21 19.56
CA GLN A 163 -1.21 8.36 20.08
C GLN A 163 -2.71 8.16 19.82
N THR A 164 -3.55 8.55 20.78
CA THR A 164 -4.99 8.55 20.59
C THR A 164 -5.57 9.92 20.93
N ARG A 165 -6.71 10.22 20.29
CA ARG A 165 -7.48 11.43 20.58
C ARG A 165 -8.96 11.07 20.68
N TYR A 166 -9.56 11.33 21.81
CA TYR A 166 -11.00 11.21 22.03
C TYR A 166 -11.75 12.20 21.14
N ILE A 167 -12.77 11.77 20.43
CA ILE A 167 -13.65 12.61 19.59
C ILE A 167 -15.04 12.71 20.23
N ASN A 168 -15.68 11.57 20.47
CA ASN A 168 -16.97 11.46 21.14
C ASN A 168 -17.12 10.07 21.78
N GLU A 169 -18.28 9.78 22.36
CA GLU A 169 -18.52 8.51 23.08
C GLU A 169 -18.23 7.24 22.27
N TYR A 170 -18.35 7.29 20.95
CA TYR A 170 -18.15 6.11 20.08
C TYR A 170 -16.98 6.26 19.11
N GLN A 171 -16.28 7.40 19.14
CA GLN A 171 -15.24 7.68 18.16
C GLN A 171 -13.97 8.22 18.79
N PHE A 172 -12.84 7.76 18.26
CA PHE A 172 -11.52 8.29 18.58
C PHE A 172 -10.62 8.25 17.33
N LYS A 173 -9.60 9.08 17.33
CA LYS A 173 -8.50 9.00 16.38
C LYS A 173 -7.34 8.23 16.96
N ILE A 174 -6.60 7.49 16.13
CA ILE A 174 -5.38 6.80 16.50
C ILE A 174 -4.31 7.02 15.44
N ILE A 175 -3.09 7.32 15.88
CA ILE A 175 -1.93 7.53 15.02
C ILE A 175 -0.94 6.39 15.27
N LEU A 176 -0.60 5.66 14.21
CA LEU A 176 0.30 4.50 14.23
C LEU A 176 1.46 4.72 13.28
N THR A 177 2.66 4.29 13.69
CA THR A 177 3.84 4.15 12.80
C THR A 177 4.05 2.71 12.34
N GLN A 178 3.29 1.77 12.89
CA GLN A 178 3.32 0.33 12.63
C GLN A 178 2.07 -0.10 11.84
N GLY A 179 2.12 -1.25 11.17
CA GLY A 179 1.00 -1.77 10.38
C GLY A 179 0.92 -3.30 10.43
N LEU A 180 0.59 -3.88 11.60
CA LEU A 180 0.33 -5.31 11.74
C LEU A 180 -1.03 -5.68 11.13
N ASN A 181 -1.21 -6.97 10.83
CA ASN A 181 -2.48 -7.47 10.29
C ASN A 181 -3.65 -7.11 11.21
N ARG A 182 -4.61 -6.33 10.68
CA ARG A 182 -5.82 -5.87 11.39
C ARG A 182 -5.53 -5.24 12.76
N GLN A 183 -4.39 -4.54 12.90
CA GLN A 183 -3.84 -4.08 14.17
C GLN A 183 -4.87 -3.35 15.04
N ILE A 184 -5.49 -2.29 14.54
CA ILE A 184 -6.45 -1.47 15.32
C ILE A 184 -7.65 -2.32 15.77
N ARG A 185 -8.17 -3.19 14.91
CA ARG A 185 -9.30 -4.07 15.25
C ARG A 185 -8.92 -5.03 16.37
N ARG A 186 -7.75 -5.66 16.31
CA ARG A 186 -7.24 -6.56 17.34
C ARG A 186 -6.93 -5.84 18.65
N MET A 187 -6.36 -4.62 18.58
CA MET A 187 -6.13 -3.79 19.77
C MET A 187 -7.44 -3.46 20.48
N CYS A 188 -8.49 -3.10 19.74
CA CYS A 188 -9.81 -2.84 20.30
C CYS A 188 -10.46 -4.12 20.86
N GLU A 189 -10.38 -5.24 20.14
CA GLU A 189 -10.90 -6.55 20.54
C GLU A 189 -10.27 -7.04 21.84
N TYR A 190 -8.99 -6.74 22.10
CA TYR A 190 -8.30 -7.07 23.34
C TYR A 190 -8.95 -6.44 24.59
N PHE A 191 -9.63 -5.30 24.41
CA PHE A 191 -10.41 -4.62 25.45
C PHE A 191 -11.93 -4.77 25.27
N ASP A 192 -12.38 -5.83 24.57
CA ASP A 192 -13.79 -6.15 24.32
C ASP A 192 -14.56 -5.08 23.52
N TYR A 193 -13.86 -4.33 22.65
CA TYR A 193 -14.48 -3.41 21.70
C TYR A 193 -14.49 -3.97 20.29
N LYS A 194 -15.62 -3.82 19.58
CA LYS A 194 -15.71 -4.12 18.14
C LYS A 194 -15.65 -2.83 17.33
N VAL A 195 -14.74 -2.79 16.36
CA VAL A 195 -14.63 -1.65 15.44
C VAL A 195 -15.70 -1.76 14.37
N LYS A 196 -16.69 -0.87 14.41
CA LYS A 196 -17.80 -0.76 13.43
C LYS A 196 -17.35 -0.10 12.13
N LYS A 197 -16.58 1.00 12.25
CA LYS A 197 -16.02 1.73 11.11
C LYS A 197 -14.55 2.03 11.36
N LEU A 198 -13.72 1.86 10.35
CA LEU A 198 -12.31 2.20 10.37
C LEU A 198 -11.96 2.94 9.08
N GLU A 199 -11.61 4.20 9.22
CA GLU A 199 -11.28 5.09 8.12
C GLU A 199 -9.88 5.66 8.27
N ARG A 200 -8.98 5.42 7.31
CA ARG A 200 -7.67 6.08 7.32
C ARG A 200 -7.79 7.47 6.74
N VAL A 201 -7.49 8.48 7.55
CA VAL A 201 -7.70 9.90 7.21
C VAL A 201 -6.41 10.61 6.85
N ARG A 202 -5.22 10.06 7.18
CA ARG A 202 -3.93 10.65 6.86
C ARG A 202 -2.85 9.58 6.70
N ILE A 203 -1.92 9.82 5.79
CA ILE A 203 -0.66 9.09 5.63
C ILE A 203 0.45 10.15 5.54
N ILE A 204 1.40 10.18 6.49
CA ILE A 204 2.47 11.18 6.59
C ILE A 204 1.85 12.59 6.57
N ASN A 205 2.11 13.38 5.54
CA ASN A 205 1.57 14.74 5.32
C ASN A 205 0.36 14.77 4.37
N ILE A 206 -0.10 13.63 3.86
CA ILE A 206 -1.19 13.53 2.90
C ILE A 206 -2.50 13.28 3.64
N ASN A 207 -3.42 14.23 3.58
CA ASN A 207 -4.75 14.11 4.17
C ASN A 207 -5.77 13.53 3.18
N LEU A 208 -6.84 12.95 3.73
CA LEU A 208 -7.98 12.49 2.96
C LEU A 208 -8.86 13.69 2.58
N ASP A 209 -8.69 14.18 1.38
CA ASP A 209 -9.36 15.38 0.84
C ASP A 209 -10.15 15.11 -0.44
N VAL A 210 -10.36 13.84 -0.78
CA VAL A 210 -11.18 13.44 -1.94
C VAL A 210 -12.44 12.69 -1.49
N PRO A 211 -13.57 12.83 -2.21
CA PRO A 211 -14.79 12.10 -1.91
C PRO A 211 -14.59 10.58 -1.99
N ARG A 212 -15.44 9.82 -1.29
CA ARG A 212 -15.42 8.37 -1.30
C ARG A 212 -15.53 7.81 -2.74
N GLY A 213 -14.66 6.86 -3.07
CA GLY A 213 -14.58 6.26 -4.40
C GLY A 213 -13.93 7.14 -5.46
N LYS A 214 -13.42 8.30 -5.08
CA LYS A 214 -12.70 9.22 -5.99
C LYS A 214 -11.21 9.23 -5.66
N TRP A 215 -10.44 9.69 -6.64
CA TRP A 215 -8.98 9.82 -6.53
C TRP A 215 -8.49 11.14 -7.15
N ARG A 216 -7.31 11.55 -6.76
CA ARG A 216 -6.55 12.65 -7.38
C ARG A 216 -5.07 12.30 -7.47
N HIS A 217 -4.35 13.00 -8.33
CA HIS A 217 -2.89 12.99 -8.27
C HIS A 217 -2.39 13.67 -7.00
N LEU A 218 -1.25 13.21 -6.48
CA LEU A 218 -0.56 13.92 -5.41
C LEU A 218 0.05 15.23 -5.93
N LYS A 219 0.08 16.23 -5.08
CA LYS A 219 0.78 17.50 -5.34
C LYS A 219 2.29 17.32 -5.19
N ASN A 220 3.08 18.21 -5.78
CA ASN A 220 4.54 18.12 -5.73
C ASN A 220 5.12 18.20 -4.31
N ASP A 221 4.48 18.94 -3.41
CA ASP A 221 4.85 19.04 -1.99
C ASP A 221 4.49 17.77 -1.19
N GLU A 222 3.47 17.03 -1.62
CA GLU A 222 3.06 15.76 -1.00
C GLU A 222 3.97 14.58 -1.39
N VAL A 223 4.71 14.68 -2.48
CA VAL A 223 5.59 13.59 -3.01
C VAL A 223 7.00 13.62 -2.40
N LYS A 224 7.29 14.55 -1.51
CA LYS A 224 8.59 14.64 -0.80
C LYS A 224 8.65 13.63 0.35
N PHE A 225 8.87 12.35 0.04
CA PHE A 225 8.99 11.25 1.01
C PHE A 225 10.45 10.96 1.40
#